data_dbcf775c91a29d9755a37537e0327649
#
_entry.id   dbcf775c91a29d9755a37537e0327649
#
_cell.length_a   1.000
_cell.length_b   1.000
_cell.length_c   1.000
_cell.angle_alpha   90.00
_cell.angle_beta   90.00
_cell.angle_gamma   90.00
#
_symmetry.space_group_name_H-M   'P 1'
#
loop_
_entity.id
_entity.type
_entity.pdbx_description
1 polymer ?
#
loop_
_entity_poly.entity_id
_entity_poly.type
_entity_poly.pdbx_seq_one_letter_code
_entity_poly.pdbx_strand_id
1 'polypeptide(L)'
;CKNWKIIDEFQTLVDPERHIPNWIVRLTWITNEMVADAPTINEVMPKFDEFLWNAIIVWHNVSFDFRFLSYYHYQCMWTYLENQTICTLKIARRLLPELPNKKLWTICEYFWITNERAHRAMWDTRATLKVLQRYQMMELNS
;
A
#
# COMPACT_ATOMS: atom_id res chain seq x y z
N CYS A 1 -7.29 -10.09 -0.58
CA CYS A 1 -8.18 -10.71 0.41
C CYS A 1 -9.51 -11.09 -0.24
N LYS A 2 -10.23 -12.03 0.35
CA LYS A 2 -11.57 -12.46 -0.07
C LYS A 2 -12.46 -12.54 1.17
N ASN A 3 -13.66 -11.95 1.08
CA ASN A 3 -14.57 -11.89 2.24
C ASN A 3 -13.89 -11.41 3.52
N TRP A 4 -13.07 -10.37 3.39
CA TRP A 4 -12.28 -9.75 4.47
C TRP A 4 -11.20 -10.66 5.11
N LYS A 5 -11.01 -11.88 4.62
CA LYS A 5 -9.91 -12.74 5.04
C LYS A 5 -8.71 -12.55 4.14
N ILE A 6 -7.53 -12.43 4.74
CA ILE A 6 -6.26 -12.46 4.00
C ILE A 6 -6.10 -13.91 3.51
N ILE A 7 -6.01 -14.08 2.20
CA ILE A 7 -5.85 -15.40 1.56
C ILE A 7 -4.42 -15.64 1.09
N ASP A 8 -3.70 -14.56 0.82
CA ASP A 8 -2.31 -14.59 0.39
C ASP A 8 -1.64 -13.25 0.68
N GLU A 9 -0.31 -13.24 0.82
CA GLU A 9 0.50 -12.06 1.08
C GLU A 9 1.76 -12.09 0.20
N PHE A 10 2.08 -10.97 -0.44
CA PHE A 10 3.30 -10.77 -1.20
C PHE A 10 4.13 -9.67 -0.54
N GLN A 11 5.34 -10.00 -0.15
CA GLN A 11 6.29 -9.04 0.44
C GLN A 11 7.71 -9.39 -0.02
N THR A 12 8.44 -8.38 -0.47
CA THR A 12 9.85 -8.49 -0.81
C THR A 12 10.56 -7.17 -0.58
N LEU A 13 11.85 -7.22 -0.34
CA LEU A 13 12.74 -6.08 -0.57
C LEU A 13 13.10 -6.04 -2.05
N VAL A 14 13.44 -4.87 -2.54
CA VAL A 14 13.87 -4.65 -3.92
C VAL A 14 15.18 -3.88 -3.90
N ASP A 15 16.18 -4.37 -4.62
CA ASP A 15 17.38 -3.59 -4.87
C ASP A 15 17.02 -2.41 -5.79
N PRO A 16 17.18 -1.15 -5.31
CA PRO A 16 16.90 0.02 -6.13
C PRO A 16 17.99 0.32 -7.16
N GLU A 17 19.05 -0.51 -7.25
CA GLU A 17 20.23 -0.36 -8.12
C GLU A 17 20.90 1.02 -7.95
N ARG A 18 20.73 1.63 -6.81
CA ARG A 18 21.31 2.93 -6.41
C ARG A 18 21.36 3.08 -4.90
N HIS A 19 22.24 3.94 -4.43
CA HIS A 19 22.35 4.23 -3.01
C HIS A 19 21.06 4.83 -2.43
N ILE A 20 20.59 4.27 -1.31
CA ILE A 20 19.44 4.78 -0.56
C ILE A 20 19.92 5.94 0.32
N PRO A 21 19.41 7.16 0.13
CA PRO A 21 19.79 8.32 0.95
C PRO A 21 19.42 8.13 2.44
N ASN A 22 20.24 8.65 3.33
CA ASN A 22 20.05 8.51 4.78
C ASN A 22 18.68 8.98 5.28
N TRP A 23 18.05 9.97 4.66
CA TRP A 23 16.73 10.42 5.05
C TRP A 23 15.64 9.41 4.71
N ILE A 24 15.77 8.64 3.60
CA ILE A 24 14.90 7.51 3.25
C ILE A 24 15.12 6.37 4.24
N VAL A 25 16.38 6.04 4.56
CA VAL A 25 16.70 5.01 5.57
C VAL A 25 16.00 5.34 6.89
N ARG A 26 16.09 6.61 7.36
CA ARG A 26 15.41 7.04 8.59
C ARG A 26 13.89 6.95 8.52
N LEU A 27 13.30 7.14 7.34
CA LEU A 27 11.86 7.09 7.14
C LEU A 27 11.34 5.64 7.10
N THR A 28 12.04 4.77 6.35
CA THR A 28 11.57 3.42 6.01
C THR A 28 12.21 2.32 6.86
N TRP A 29 13.33 2.61 7.52
CA TRP A 29 14.20 1.65 8.20
C TRP A 29 14.76 0.57 7.24
N ILE A 30 14.81 0.84 5.94
CA ILE A 30 15.43 -0.02 4.92
C ILE A 30 16.80 0.57 4.63
N THR A 31 17.84 -0.20 4.93
CA THR A 31 19.24 0.20 4.71
C THR A 31 19.78 -0.34 3.39
N ASN A 32 20.91 0.20 2.94
CA ASN A 32 21.56 -0.28 1.73
C ASN A 32 22.01 -1.74 1.85
N GLU A 33 22.46 -2.16 3.04
CA GLU A 33 22.86 -3.53 3.31
C GLU A 33 21.69 -4.52 3.22
N MET A 34 20.49 -4.09 3.60
CA MET A 34 19.28 -4.93 3.55
C MET A 34 18.83 -5.24 2.11
N VAL A 35 19.18 -4.39 1.16
CA VAL A 35 18.77 -4.53 -0.24
C VAL A 35 19.89 -4.98 -1.18
N ALA A 36 21.12 -5.11 -0.68
CA ALA A 36 22.29 -5.44 -1.50
C ALA A 36 22.16 -6.77 -2.27
N ASP A 37 21.51 -7.77 -1.65
CA ASP A 37 21.27 -9.08 -2.25
C ASP A 37 19.77 -9.29 -2.58
N ALA A 38 18.97 -8.22 -2.57
CA ALA A 38 17.56 -8.30 -2.91
C ALA A 38 17.38 -8.38 -4.44
N PRO A 39 16.27 -8.96 -4.92
CA PRO A 39 15.97 -8.97 -6.35
C PRO A 39 15.73 -7.55 -6.86
N THR A 40 16.02 -7.31 -8.12
CA THR A 40 15.73 -6.06 -8.82
C THR A 40 14.24 -5.90 -9.10
N ILE A 41 13.81 -4.69 -9.48
CA ILE A 41 12.41 -4.45 -9.85
C ILE A 41 11.99 -5.30 -11.08
N ASN A 42 12.91 -5.57 -12.00
CA ASN A 42 12.64 -6.40 -13.18
C ASN A 42 12.36 -7.87 -12.83
N GLU A 43 12.97 -8.38 -11.74
CA GLU A 43 12.75 -9.74 -11.26
C GLU A 43 11.49 -9.87 -10.38
N VAL A 44 11.13 -8.78 -9.69
CA VAL A 44 9.98 -8.74 -8.78
C VAL A 44 8.68 -8.49 -9.53
N MET A 45 8.68 -7.57 -10.51
CA MET A 45 7.46 -7.11 -11.16
C MET A 45 6.61 -8.22 -11.80
N PRO A 46 7.17 -9.20 -12.53
CA PRO A 46 6.36 -10.29 -13.09
C PRO A 46 5.64 -11.12 -12.01
N LYS A 47 6.32 -11.39 -10.89
CA LYS A 47 5.73 -12.14 -9.77
C LYS A 47 4.65 -11.33 -9.05
N PHE A 48 4.85 -10.02 -8.96
CA PHE A 48 3.88 -9.12 -8.38
C PHE A 48 2.65 -8.95 -9.27
N ASP A 49 2.82 -8.89 -10.59
CA ASP A 49 1.73 -8.84 -11.57
C ASP A 49 0.88 -10.12 -11.50
N GLU A 50 1.51 -11.29 -11.47
CA GLU A 50 0.83 -12.57 -11.27
C GLU A 50 0.04 -12.60 -9.95
N PHE A 51 0.63 -12.10 -8.85
CA PHE A 51 -0.05 -11.98 -7.55
C PHE A 51 -1.24 -11.04 -7.59
N LEU A 52 -1.12 -9.90 -8.29
CA LEU A 52 -2.23 -8.95 -8.44
C LEU A 52 -3.33 -9.48 -9.32
N TRP A 53 -2.97 -10.12 -10.42
CA TRP A 53 -3.88 -10.56 -11.47
C TRP A 53 -4.93 -9.47 -11.76
N ASN A 54 -6.23 -9.74 -11.57
CA ASN A 54 -7.32 -8.79 -11.75
C ASN A 54 -7.90 -8.27 -10.41
N ALA A 55 -7.14 -8.34 -9.33
CA ALA A 55 -7.60 -7.90 -8.03
C ALA A 55 -7.88 -6.39 -7.99
N ILE A 56 -8.85 -5.98 -7.18
CA ILE A 56 -9.05 -4.56 -6.87
C ILE A 56 -7.93 -4.10 -5.94
N ILE A 57 -7.20 -3.06 -6.34
CA ILE A 57 -6.12 -2.49 -5.55
C ILE A 57 -6.68 -1.44 -4.59
N VAL A 58 -6.48 -1.65 -3.31
CA VAL A 58 -6.91 -0.72 -2.26
C VAL A 58 -5.71 0.04 -1.72
N TRP A 59 -5.76 1.38 -1.78
CA TRP A 59 -4.68 2.26 -1.34
C TRP A 59 -5.18 3.32 -0.37
N HIS A 60 -4.24 3.81 0.43
CA HIS A 60 -4.45 5.08 1.13
C HIS A 60 -3.63 6.17 0.44
N ASN A 61 -4.29 7.19 -0.16
CA ASN A 61 -3.65 8.21 -1.00
C ASN A 61 -3.05 7.67 -2.32
N VAL A 62 -3.89 7.00 -3.07
CA VAL A 62 -3.57 6.23 -4.28
C VAL A 62 -2.73 6.95 -5.35
N SER A 63 -2.78 8.29 -5.44
CA SER A 63 -2.23 9.03 -6.58
C SER A 63 -0.70 8.97 -6.70
N PHE A 64 0.01 8.84 -5.58
CA PHE A 64 1.47 8.75 -5.59
C PHE A 64 1.95 7.32 -5.89
N ASP A 65 1.50 6.38 -5.08
CA ASP A 65 1.96 4.98 -5.17
C ASP A 65 1.54 4.31 -6.48
N PHE A 66 0.31 4.59 -6.95
CA PHE A 66 -0.18 4.04 -8.22
C PHE A 66 0.60 4.54 -9.42
N ARG A 67 0.98 5.84 -9.46
CA ARG A 67 1.79 6.38 -10.57
C ARG A 67 3.16 5.72 -10.61
N PHE A 68 3.78 5.53 -9.45
CA PHE A 68 5.06 4.87 -9.33
C PHE A 68 4.97 3.40 -9.78
N LEU A 69 3.98 2.67 -9.27
CA LEU A 69 3.76 1.26 -9.63
C LEU A 69 3.45 1.11 -11.13
N SER A 70 2.56 1.94 -11.69
CA SER A 70 2.21 1.89 -13.13
C SER A 70 3.39 2.22 -14.02
N TYR A 71 4.25 3.15 -13.61
CA TYR A 71 5.48 3.46 -14.33
C TYR A 71 6.41 2.24 -14.41
N TYR A 72 6.72 1.61 -13.27
CA TYR A 72 7.60 0.45 -13.26
C TYR A 72 6.95 -0.78 -13.87
N HIS A 73 5.65 -0.97 -13.73
CA HIS A 73 4.93 -2.01 -14.42
C HIS A 73 5.09 -1.87 -15.95
N TYR A 74 4.90 -0.66 -16.48
CA TYR A 74 5.12 -0.41 -17.90
C TYR A 74 6.59 -0.65 -18.33
N GLN A 75 7.57 -0.21 -17.51
CA GLN A 75 8.98 -0.42 -17.82
C GLN A 75 9.38 -1.90 -17.87
N CYS A 76 8.81 -2.73 -17.01
CA CYS A 76 9.14 -4.15 -16.88
C CYS A 76 8.30 -5.05 -17.78
N MET A 77 7.02 -4.73 -17.94
CA MET A 77 6.01 -5.62 -18.58
C MET A 77 5.53 -5.11 -19.94
N TRP A 78 5.86 -3.86 -20.32
CA TRP A 78 5.41 -3.19 -21.56
C TRP A 78 3.87 -3.06 -21.66
N THR A 79 3.16 -3.22 -20.56
CA THR A 79 1.71 -3.08 -20.45
C THR A 79 1.37 -2.14 -19.31
N TYR A 80 0.20 -1.53 -19.33
CA TYR A 80 -0.28 -0.70 -18.24
C TYR A 80 -1.04 -1.52 -17.22
N LEU A 81 -0.97 -1.10 -15.96
CA LEU A 81 -1.74 -1.69 -14.88
C LEU A 81 -3.21 -1.26 -15.02
N GLU A 82 -4.10 -2.21 -15.29
CA GLU A 82 -5.53 -1.96 -15.56
C GLU A 82 -6.45 -2.27 -14.36
N ASN A 83 -5.88 -2.64 -13.24
CA ASN A 83 -6.63 -3.00 -12.05
C ASN A 83 -7.51 -1.85 -11.55
N GLN A 84 -8.74 -2.18 -11.17
CA GLN A 84 -9.60 -1.22 -10.47
C GLN A 84 -8.98 -0.79 -9.14
N THR A 85 -9.20 0.46 -8.77
CA THR A 85 -8.60 1.02 -7.55
C THR A 85 -9.65 1.59 -6.59
N ILE A 86 -9.43 1.39 -5.30
CA ILE A 86 -10.20 2.03 -4.22
C ILE A 86 -9.25 2.89 -3.39
N CYS A 87 -9.60 4.16 -3.20
CA CYS A 87 -8.83 5.10 -2.40
C CYS A 87 -9.50 5.37 -1.06
N THR A 88 -8.95 4.80 0.01
CA THR A 88 -9.49 5.00 1.38
C THR A 88 -9.39 6.45 1.85
N LEU A 89 -8.45 7.25 1.33
CA LEU A 89 -8.39 8.69 1.60
C LEU A 89 -9.59 9.44 1.03
N LYS A 90 -10.06 9.08 -0.18
CA LYS A 90 -11.27 9.70 -0.77
C LYS A 90 -12.52 9.35 0.07
N ILE A 91 -12.61 8.10 0.53
CA ILE A 91 -13.71 7.67 1.41
C ILE A 91 -13.64 8.41 2.74
N ALA A 92 -12.45 8.54 3.35
CA ALA A 92 -12.26 9.29 4.60
C ALA A 92 -12.73 10.74 4.51
N ARG A 93 -12.48 11.42 3.39
CA ARG A 93 -12.92 12.80 3.18
C ARG A 93 -14.44 12.94 3.21
N ARG A 94 -15.16 11.89 2.80
CA ARG A 94 -16.62 11.86 2.78
C ARG A 94 -17.22 11.45 4.13
N LEU A 95 -16.68 10.35 4.72
CA LEU A 95 -17.28 9.74 5.91
C LEU A 95 -16.80 10.34 7.24
N LEU A 96 -15.64 10.97 7.25
CA LEU A 96 -15.01 11.50 8.47
C LEU A 96 -14.60 12.99 8.28
N PRO A 97 -15.53 13.89 7.89
CA PRO A 97 -15.20 15.29 7.64
C PRO A 97 -14.60 15.99 8.87
N GLU A 98 -14.98 15.56 10.07
CA GLU A 98 -14.61 16.13 11.37
C GLU A 98 -13.14 15.92 11.74
N LEU A 99 -12.46 14.91 11.18
CA LEU A 99 -11.07 14.66 11.52
C LEU A 99 -10.15 15.81 11.06
N PRO A 100 -9.14 16.20 11.87
CA PRO A 100 -8.23 17.31 11.56
C PRO A 100 -7.38 17.06 10.31
N ASN A 101 -7.08 15.81 10.05
CA ASN A 101 -6.42 15.34 8.82
C ASN A 101 -6.88 13.92 8.48
N LYS A 102 -6.58 13.47 7.25
CA LYS A 102 -6.99 12.15 6.75
C LYS A 102 -5.77 11.24 6.52
N LYS A 103 -4.70 11.40 7.30
CA LYS A 103 -3.55 10.49 7.26
C LYS A 103 -3.97 9.11 7.76
N LEU A 104 -3.35 8.05 7.24
CA LEU A 104 -3.71 6.67 7.61
C LEU A 104 -3.64 6.46 9.13
N TRP A 105 -2.58 6.95 9.79
CA TRP A 105 -2.42 6.81 11.24
C TRP A 105 -3.52 7.52 12.03
N THR A 106 -3.97 8.74 11.63
CA THR A 106 -5.07 9.47 12.29
C THR A 106 -6.39 8.69 12.20
N ILE A 107 -6.64 8.08 11.04
CA ILE A 107 -7.83 7.24 10.82
C ILE A 107 -7.74 5.95 11.64
N CYS A 108 -6.55 5.35 11.72
CA CYS A 108 -6.32 4.18 12.58
C CYS A 108 -6.60 4.50 14.05
N GLU A 109 -6.11 5.62 14.56
CA GLU A 109 -6.41 6.08 15.93
C GLU A 109 -7.92 6.26 16.15
N TYR A 110 -8.61 6.92 15.23
CA TYR A 110 -10.06 7.12 15.32
C TYR A 110 -10.83 5.79 15.41
N PHE A 111 -10.41 4.76 14.68
CA PHE A 111 -11.05 3.44 14.69
C PHE A 111 -10.44 2.45 15.69
N TRP A 112 -9.52 2.87 16.54
CA TRP A 112 -8.78 1.99 17.47
C TRP A 112 -8.07 0.83 16.76
N ILE A 113 -7.56 1.07 15.55
CA ILE A 113 -6.77 0.12 14.78
C ILE A 113 -5.30 0.27 15.16
N THR A 114 -4.74 -0.76 15.77
CA THR A 114 -3.31 -0.78 16.11
C THR A 114 -2.46 -0.84 14.84
N ASN A 115 -1.56 0.12 14.67
CA ASN A 115 -0.54 0.15 13.63
C ASN A 115 0.83 0.32 14.30
N GLU A 116 1.40 -0.79 14.79
CA GLU A 116 2.59 -0.79 15.65
C GLU A 116 3.87 -0.37 14.93
N ARG A 117 3.90 -0.44 13.60
CA ARG A 117 5.06 -0.14 12.76
C ARG A 117 4.66 0.66 11.53
N ALA A 118 4.15 1.88 11.73
CA ALA A 118 3.88 2.81 10.63
C ALA A 118 5.11 2.98 9.72
N HIS A 119 4.87 3.26 8.43
CA HIS A 119 5.89 3.34 7.37
C HIS A 119 6.59 2.01 7.00
N ARG A 120 6.06 0.89 7.42
CA ARG A 120 6.39 -0.44 6.90
C ARG A 120 5.24 -0.90 6.02
N ALA A 121 5.50 -1.12 4.73
CA ALA A 121 4.48 -1.36 3.69
C ALA A 121 3.44 -2.43 4.08
N MET A 122 3.87 -3.55 4.65
CA MET A 122 2.94 -4.61 5.06
C MET A 122 2.00 -4.17 6.18
N TRP A 123 2.47 -3.40 7.16
CA TRP A 123 1.64 -2.88 8.25
C TRP A 123 0.64 -1.85 7.74
N ASP A 124 1.08 -0.95 6.86
CA ASP A 124 0.22 0.06 6.25
C ASP A 124 -0.85 -0.61 5.35
N THR A 125 -0.49 -1.69 4.64
CA THR A 125 -1.43 -2.50 3.85
C THR A 125 -2.50 -3.15 4.73
N ARG A 126 -2.10 -3.80 5.82
CA ARG A 126 -3.04 -4.41 6.78
C ARG A 126 -3.92 -3.36 7.48
N ALA A 127 -3.35 -2.20 7.83
CA ALA A 127 -4.10 -1.08 8.40
C ALA A 127 -5.13 -0.55 7.40
N THR A 128 -4.75 -0.37 6.13
CA THR A 128 -5.64 0.07 5.05
C THR A 128 -6.82 -0.90 4.86
N LEU A 129 -6.59 -2.21 4.91
CA LEU A 129 -7.65 -3.22 4.86
C LEU A 129 -8.64 -3.06 6.03
N LYS A 130 -8.14 -2.94 7.27
CA LYS A 130 -8.98 -2.73 8.45
C LYS A 130 -9.79 -1.43 8.38
N VAL A 131 -9.18 -0.36 7.90
CA VAL A 131 -9.86 0.93 7.67
C VAL A 131 -10.99 0.78 6.66
N LEU A 132 -10.77 0.09 5.54
CA LEU A 132 -11.80 -0.16 4.54
C LEU A 132 -12.97 -0.98 5.12
N GLN A 133 -12.69 -1.97 5.97
CA GLN A 133 -13.72 -2.73 6.70
C GLN A 133 -14.58 -1.82 7.59
N ARG A 134 -13.95 -0.88 8.31
CA ARG A 134 -14.69 0.09 9.14
C ARG A 134 -15.60 1.01 8.31
N TYR A 135 -15.11 1.47 7.16
CA TYR A 135 -15.93 2.29 6.26
C TYR A 135 -17.16 1.55 5.75
N GLN A 136 -17.01 0.28 5.36
CA GLN A 136 -18.16 -0.52 4.94
C GLN A 136 -19.20 -0.68 6.06
N MET A 137 -18.75 -0.91 7.30
CA MET A 137 -19.66 -0.99 8.45
C MET A 137 -20.41 0.33 8.72
N MET A 138 -19.75 1.48 8.50
CA MET A 138 -20.41 2.79 8.64
C MET A 138 -21.48 2.99 7.56
N GLU A 139 -21.21 2.63 6.31
CA GLU A 139 -22.19 2.77 5.21
C GLU A 139 -23.38 1.82 5.33
N LEU A 140 -23.20 0.66 5.96
CA LEU A 140 -24.30 -0.30 6.21
C LEU A 140 -25.21 0.14 7.38
N ASN A 141 -24.71 1.02 8.26
CA ASN A 141 -25.42 1.49 9.45
C ASN A 141 -25.97 2.92 9.30
N SER A 142 -25.80 3.56 8.14
CA SER A 142 -26.31 4.89 7.79
C SER A 142 -27.51 4.80 6.85
#